data_15194b91f988d181e29161ff5085ec96
#
_entry.id   15194b91f988d181e29161ff5085ec96
#
_cell.length_a   1.000
_cell.length_b   1.000
_cell.length_c   1.000
_cell.angle_alpha   90.00
_cell.angle_beta   90.00
_cell.angle_gamma   90.00
#
_symmetry.space_group_name_H-M   'P 1'
#
loop_
_entity.id
_entity.type
_entity.pdbx_description
1 polymer ?
#
loop_
_entity_poly.entity_id
_entity_poly.type
_entity_poly.pdbx_seq_one_letter_code
_entity_poly.pdbx_strand_id
1 'polypeptide(L)'
;MSLDAESAQQNKPISFMNVSLKNIATLLKKDLLLEWRQQYTFFGILIYLASTTFVIYLTMGLPEDKVWNGLYWITLLFICINAVARSFLQEGRGRMLYFYAIVSPVNFIFSKLIFNSLLMCTMSALSLMLFMVLLGNPLTHILLFFGLSCLGGMSLSLVLSFLAAIAAKAQQPSAIMAILGFPLIIPQLLLLMKIANIAFSDIVQNGLPQLVGLLVGFDIMIIALAYILFPFLWKD
;
A
#
# COMPACT_ATOMS: atom_id res chain seq x y z
N MET A 1 -51.03 21.15 6.71
CA MET A 1 -50.27 21.50 5.51
C MET A 1 -48.78 21.74 5.84
N SER A 2 -48.23 21.08 6.82
CA SER A 2 -46.82 21.19 7.26
C SER A 2 -46.13 19.84 7.47
N LEU A 3 -46.80 18.72 7.26
CA LEU A 3 -46.24 17.36 7.41
C LEU A 3 -45.70 16.78 6.08
N ASP A 4 -46.11 17.34 4.95
CA ASP A 4 -45.72 16.83 3.63
C ASP A 4 -44.39 17.44 3.12
N ALA A 5 -43.89 18.52 3.74
CA ALA A 5 -42.61 19.12 3.39
C ALA A 5 -41.40 18.46 4.08
N GLU A 6 -41.62 17.81 5.20
CA GLU A 6 -40.58 17.14 5.98
C GLU A 6 -40.26 15.74 5.44
N SER A 7 -41.24 15.09 4.80
CA SER A 7 -41.06 13.77 4.17
C SER A 7 -40.34 13.83 2.82
N ALA A 8 -40.34 14.98 2.15
CA ALA A 8 -39.66 15.17 0.85
C ALA A 8 -38.15 15.39 0.98
N GLN A 9 -37.62 15.72 2.16
CA GLN A 9 -36.20 15.98 2.37
C GLN A 9 -35.41 14.73 2.74
N GLN A 10 -36.08 13.61 3.03
CA GLN A 10 -35.47 12.38 3.53
C GLN A 10 -35.12 11.35 2.46
N ASN A 11 -35.40 11.64 1.18
CA ASN A 11 -35.22 10.67 0.10
C ASN A 11 -34.35 11.19 -1.08
N LYS A 12 -33.25 11.89 -0.76
CA LYS A 12 -32.18 12.05 -1.75
C LYS A 12 -31.35 10.77 -1.71
N PRO A 13 -31.36 9.94 -2.77
CA PRO A 13 -30.47 8.77 -2.82
C PRO A 13 -29.05 9.35 -2.76
N ILE A 14 -28.36 9.09 -1.66
CA ILE A 14 -26.93 9.38 -1.55
C ILE A 14 -26.28 8.58 -2.67
N SER A 15 -25.79 9.25 -3.68
CA SER A 15 -25.09 8.63 -4.80
C SER A 15 -23.77 8.06 -4.27
N PHE A 16 -23.83 6.85 -3.73
CA PHE A 16 -22.71 6.15 -3.10
C PHE A 16 -21.56 5.84 -4.07
N MET A 17 -21.79 5.96 -5.38
CA MET A 17 -20.85 5.56 -6.42
C MET A 17 -20.24 6.72 -7.21
N ASN A 18 -20.50 7.99 -6.86
CA ASN A 18 -19.87 9.10 -7.57
C ASN A 18 -18.43 9.29 -7.14
N VAL A 19 -17.50 8.93 -8.02
CA VAL A 19 -16.08 9.26 -7.88
C VAL A 19 -15.89 10.74 -8.15
N SER A 20 -15.54 11.51 -7.11
CA SER A 20 -15.23 12.93 -7.23
C SER A 20 -13.73 13.15 -7.04
N LEU A 21 -13.03 13.46 -8.12
CA LEU A 21 -11.61 13.77 -8.10
C LEU A 21 -11.25 14.89 -7.12
N LYS A 22 -12.11 15.89 -6.99
CA LYS A 22 -11.93 17.00 -6.04
C LYS A 22 -11.95 16.51 -4.59
N ASN A 23 -12.85 15.59 -4.25
CA ASN A 23 -12.95 15.03 -2.90
C ASN A 23 -11.75 14.14 -2.59
N ILE A 24 -11.32 13.31 -3.54
CA ILE A 24 -10.13 12.45 -3.41
C ILE A 24 -8.90 13.34 -3.19
N ALA A 25 -8.70 14.38 -4.00
CA ALA A 25 -7.56 15.30 -3.86
C ALA A 25 -7.56 16.03 -2.50
N THR A 26 -8.73 16.41 -1.99
CA THR A 26 -8.85 17.06 -0.68
C THR A 26 -8.48 16.12 0.47
N LEU A 27 -8.94 14.85 0.41
CA LEU A 27 -8.61 13.83 1.38
C LEU A 27 -7.12 13.48 1.33
N LEU A 28 -6.56 13.33 0.13
CA LEU A 28 -5.13 13.08 -0.08
C LEU A 28 -4.28 14.21 0.50
N LYS A 29 -4.65 15.47 0.22
CA LYS A 29 -3.96 16.64 0.80
C LYS A 29 -4.01 16.63 2.32
N LYS A 30 -5.16 16.28 2.91
CA LYS A 30 -5.32 16.13 4.37
C LYS A 30 -4.34 15.07 4.92
N ASP A 31 -4.28 13.88 4.30
CA ASP A 31 -3.42 12.79 4.76
C ASP A 31 -1.92 13.14 4.61
N LEU A 32 -1.53 13.77 3.51
CA LEU A 32 -0.16 14.30 3.31
C LEU A 32 0.21 15.36 4.35
N LEU A 33 -0.70 16.29 4.65
CA LEU A 33 -0.44 17.32 5.67
C LEU A 33 -0.36 16.72 7.09
N LEU A 34 -1.17 15.70 7.38
CA LEU A 34 -1.10 14.98 8.66
C LEU A 34 0.24 14.26 8.80
N GLU A 35 0.69 13.56 7.77
CA GLU A 35 1.98 12.87 7.78
C GLU A 35 3.15 13.85 7.93
N TRP A 36 3.12 14.96 7.19
CA TRP A 36 4.12 16.03 7.31
C TRP A 36 4.15 16.67 8.69
N ARG A 37 2.99 16.84 9.32
CA ARG A 37 2.87 17.40 10.67
C ARG A 37 3.21 16.39 11.76
N GLN A 38 2.93 15.10 11.53
CA GLN A 38 3.19 14.01 12.45
C GLN A 38 4.47 13.23 12.07
N GLN A 39 5.57 13.92 11.93
CA GLN A 39 6.86 13.38 11.48
C GLN A 39 7.33 12.14 12.25
N TYR A 40 6.92 11.98 13.52
CA TYR A 40 7.29 10.82 14.33
C TYR A 40 6.82 9.48 13.71
N THR A 41 5.74 9.46 12.94
CA THR A 41 5.24 8.26 12.27
C THR A 41 6.19 7.84 11.15
N PHE A 42 6.56 8.79 10.29
CA PHE A 42 7.51 8.59 9.22
C PHE A 42 8.88 8.16 9.75
N PHE A 43 9.42 8.89 10.74
CA PHE A 43 10.68 8.53 11.38
C PHE A 43 10.63 7.17 12.08
N GLY A 44 9.50 6.77 12.66
CA GLY A 44 9.33 5.45 13.24
C GLY A 44 9.49 4.32 12.23
N ILE A 45 8.94 4.47 11.02
CA ILE A 45 9.10 3.51 9.92
C ILE A 45 10.55 3.53 9.42
N LEU A 46 11.17 4.70 9.33
CA LEU A 46 12.54 4.85 8.89
C LEU A 46 13.55 4.22 9.87
N ILE A 47 13.34 4.39 11.18
CA ILE A 47 14.15 3.73 12.21
C ILE A 47 13.98 2.21 12.13
N TYR A 48 12.76 1.72 11.93
CA TYR A 48 12.50 0.30 11.73
C TYR A 48 13.26 -0.24 10.51
N LEU A 49 13.18 0.45 9.38
CA LEU A 49 13.92 0.12 8.16
C LEU A 49 15.44 0.07 8.42
N ALA A 50 16.00 1.13 9.01
CA ALA A 50 17.42 1.23 9.30
C ALA A 50 17.89 0.12 10.25
N SER A 51 17.15 -0.14 11.32
CA SER A 51 17.45 -1.19 12.28
C SER A 51 17.41 -2.57 11.67
N THR A 52 16.38 -2.87 10.87
CA THR A 52 16.23 -4.17 10.21
C THR A 52 17.36 -4.40 9.20
N THR A 53 17.67 -3.40 8.37
CA THR A 53 18.75 -3.50 7.38
C THR A 53 20.13 -3.63 8.07
N PHE A 54 20.32 -2.92 9.19
CA PHE A 54 21.56 -3.00 9.97
C PHE A 54 21.74 -4.39 10.60
N VAL A 55 20.68 -5.00 11.15
CA VAL A 55 20.73 -6.38 11.69
C VAL A 55 21.04 -7.39 10.58
N ILE A 56 20.47 -7.24 9.39
CA ILE A 56 20.77 -8.09 8.24
C ILE A 56 22.26 -7.95 7.87
N TYR A 57 22.79 -6.73 7.82
CA TYR A 57 24.20 -6.46 7.56
C TYR A 57 25.11 -7.14 8.58
N LEU A 58 24.82 -7.02 9.87
CA LEU A 58 25.62 -7.65 10.93
C LEU A 58 25.59 -9.20 10.86
N THR A 59 24.48 -9.76 10.38
CA THR A 59 24.31 -11.22 10.36
C THR A 59 24.91 -11.87 9.11
N MET A 60 24.75 -11.23 7.94
CA MET A 60 25.08 -11.81 6.65
C MET A 60 26.25 -11.13 5.93
N GLY A 61 26.61 -9.89 6.32
CA GLY A 61 27.61 -9.09 5.60
C GLY A 61 27.12 -8.73 4.20
N LEU A 62 27.88 -9.15 3.19
CA LEU A 62 27.53 -8.94 1.76
C LEU A 62 26.86 -10.22 1.24
N PRO A 63 25.53 -10.26 1.12
CA PRO A 63 24.81 -11.45 0.67
C PRO A 63 24.92 -11.64 -0.85
N GLU A 64 24.74 -12.88 -1.32
CA GLU A 64 24.59 -13.19 -2.73
C GLU A 64 23.35 -12.50 -3.35
N ASP A 65 23.37 -12.27 -4.68
CA ASP A 65 22.33 -11.55 -5.42
C ASP A 65 20.90 -12.07 -5.15
N LYS A 66 20.71 -13.39 -5.13
CA LYS A 66 19.41 -14.01 -4.86
C LYS A 66 18.93 -13.75 -3.44
N VAL A 67 19.84 -13.81 -2.48
CA VAL A 67 19.56 -13.57 -1.07
C VAL A 67 19.28 -12.08 -0.87
N TRP A 68 20.10 -11.20 -1.46
CA TRP A 68 19.90 -9.75 -1.44
C TRP A 68 18.52 -9.36 -1.96
N ASN A 69 18.11 -9.88 -3.13
CA ASN A 69 16.81 -9.65 -3.72
C ASN A 69 15.68 -10.11 -2.78
N GLY A 70 15.76 -11.34 -2.24
CA GLY A 70 14.78 -11.87 -1.30
C GLY A 70 14.64 -11.02 -0.04
N LEU A 71 15.76 -10.66 0.59
CA LEU A 71 15.78 -9.82 1.80
C LEU A 71 15.21 -8.43 1.55
N TYR A 72 15.50 -7.83 0.39
CA TYR A 72 14.94 -6.54 -0.01
C TYR A 72 13.41 -6.58 -0.04
N TRP A 73 12.81 -7.54 -0.75
CA TRP A 73 11.36 -7.63 -0.90
C TRP A 73 10.64 -7.99 0.40
N ILE A 74 11.24 -8.88 1.23
CA ILE A 74 10.71 -9.21 2.55
C ILE A 74 10.76 -7.97 3.47
N THR A 75 11.86 -7.24 3.48
CA THR A 75 11.98 -5.99 4.26
C THR A 75 10.95 -4.96 3.80
N LEU A 76 10.80 -4.77 2.49
CA LEU A 76 9.82 -3.85 1.92
C LEU A 76 8.38 -4.25 2.27
N LEU A 77 8.06 -5.55 2.29
CA LEU A 77 6.76 -6.06 2.75
C LEU A 77 6.49 -5.65 4.19
N PHE A 78 7.43 -5.86 5.11
CA PHE A 78 7.24 -5.51 6.53
C PHE A 78 7.12 -4.00 6.74
N ILE A 79 7.85 -3.19 5.96
CA ILE A 79 7.69 -1.73 5.95
C ILE A 79 6.26 -1.38 5.51
N CYS A 80 5.76 -2.01 4.45
CA CYS A 80 4.43 -1.78 3.92
C CYS A 80 3.34 -2.14 4.94
N ILE A 81 3.45 -3.28 5.61
CA ILE A 81 2.52 -3.69 6.67
C ILE A 81 2.47 -2.63 7.78
N ASN A 82 3.62 -2.16 8.25
CA ASN A 82 3.69 -1.13 9.29
C ASN A 82 3.10 0.21 8.82
N ALA A 83 3.43 0.64 7.60
CA ALA A 83 2.95 1.89 7.04
C ALA A 83 1.42 1.89 6.86
N VAL A 84 0.89 0.84 6.24
CA VAL A 84 -0.55 0.70 5.97
C VAL A 84 -1.35 0.53 7.27
N ALA A 85 -0.89 -0.31 8.20
CA ALA A 85 -1.57 -0.48 9.48
C ALA A 85 -1.71 0.86 10.22
N ARG A 86 -0.67 1.68 10.25
CA ARG A 86 -0.71 3.02 10.87
C ARG A 86 -1.66 3.97 10.15
N SER A 87 -1.68 3.95 8.80
CA SER A 87 -2.58 4.80 8.00
C SER A 87 -4.06 4.59 8.33
N PHE A 88 -4.46 3.36 8.67
CA PHE A 88 -5.84 3.04 9.08
C PHE A 88 -6.07 3.25 10.58
N LEU A 89 -5.08 2.98 11.45
CA LEU A 89 -5.20 3.18 12.91
C LEU A 89 -5.28 4.66 13.31
N GLN A 90 -4.67 5.56 12.54
CA GLN A 90 -4.74 7.01 12.81
C GLN A 90 -6.17 7.58 12.70
N GLU A 91 -7.04 6.91 11.98
CA GLU A 91 -8.44 7.26 11.88
C GLU A 91 -9.24 6.52 12.97
N GLY A 92 -9.13 7.01 14.21
CA GLY A 92 -9.86 6.44 15.35
C GLY A 92 -11.38 6.37 15.08
N ARG A 93 -12.05 5.39 15.71
CA ARG A 93 -13.48 5.07 15.50
C ARG A 93 -14.40 6.30 15.50
N GLY A 94 -14.16 7.31 16.33
CA GLY A 94 -14.99 8.53 16.37
C GLY A 94 -14.84 9.43 15.14
N ARG A 95 -13.66 9.45 14.50
CA ARG A 95 -13.46 10.19 13.25
C ARG A 95 -14.00 9.45 12.03
N MET A 96 -14.00 8.12 12.04
CA MET A 96 -14.63 7.33 10.99
C MET A 96 -16.14 7.64 10.89
N LEU A 97 -16.87 7.72 12.00
CA LEU A 97 -18.29 8.08 12.00
C LEU A 97 -18.56 9.43 11.34
N TYR A 98 -17.71 10.40 11.54
CA TYR A 98 -17.81 11.71 10.88
C TYR A 98 -17.59 11.62 9.36
N PHE A 99 -16.61 10.83 8.93
CA PHE A 99 -16.37 10.60 7.49
C PHE A 99 -17.50 9.81 6.84
N TYR A 100 -18.16 8.90 7.58
CA TYR A 100 -19.35 8.16 7.09
C TYR A 100 -20.48 9.09 6.68
N ALA A 101 -20.65 10.23 7.34
CA ALA A 101 -21.72 11.17 7.06
C ALA A 101 -21.42 12.13 5.88
N ILE A 102 -20.15 12.39 5.55
CA ILE A 102 -19.78 13.50 4.66
C ILE A 102 -19.15 13.01 3.35
N VAL A 103 -18.45 11.86 3.36
CA VAL A 103 -17.66 11.39 2.23
C VAL A 103 -18.22 10.09 1.68
N SER A 104 -18.25 9.94 0.33
CA SER A 104 -18.63 8.66 -0.27
C SER A 104 -17.54 7.60 0.02
N PRO A 105 -17.93 6.33 0.30
CA PRO A 105 -17.00 5.25 0.62
C PRO A 105 -15.92 5.07 -0.43
N VAL A 106 -16.30 5.19 -1.70
CA VAL A 106 -15.38 5.05 -2.83
C VAL A 106 -14.29 6.11 -2.82
N ASN A 107 -14.64 7.38 -2.57
CA ASN A 107 -13.66 8.46 -2.52
C ASN A 107 -12.67 8.29 -1.35
N PHE A 108 -13.15 7.77 -0.22
CA PHE A 108 -12.33 7.48 0.94
C PHE A 108 -11.28 6.39 0.64
N ILE A 109 -11.72 5.22 0.13
CA ILE A 109 -10.79 4.13 -0.16
C ILE A 109 -9.77 4.51 -1.25
N PHE A 110 -10.19 5.17 -2.33
CA PHE A 110 -9.26 5.61 -3.37
C PHE A 110 -8.23 6.62 -2.85
N SER A 111 -8.63 7.55 -1.99
CA SER A 111 -7.70 8.47 -1.34
C SER A 111 -6.64 7.71 -0.53
N LYS A 112 -7.04 6.68 0.23
CA LYS A 112 -6.12 5.83 1.02
C LYS A 112 -5.20 4.99 0.15
N LEU A 113 -5.72 4.39 -0.92
CA LEU A 113 -4.91 3.63 -1.87
C LEU A 113 -3.81 4.51 -2.48
N ILE A 114 -4.16 5.71 -2.94
CA ILE A 114 -3.21 6.65 -3.54
C ILE A 114 -2.19 7.14 -2.50
N PHE A 115 -2.65 7.51 -1.30
CA PHE A 115 -1.77 7.98 -0.22
C PHE A 115 -0.74 6.91 0.16
N ASN A 116 -1.18 5.69 0.44
CA ASN A 116 -0.30 4.60 0.83
C ASN A 116 0.66 4.20 -0.31
N SER A 117 0.21 4.24 -1.57
CA SER A 117 1.07 3.99 -2.73
C SER A 117 2.18 5.04 -2.86
N LEU A 118 1.84 6.33 -2.65
CA LEU A 118 2.82 7.42 -2.67
C LEU A 118 3.84 7.29 -1.54
N LEU A 119 3.36 6.98 -0.33
CA LEU A 119 4.20 6.76 0.85
C LEU A 119 5.14 5.56 0.61
N MET A 120 4.64 4.47 0.03
CA MET A 120 5.46 3.29 -0.27
C MET A 120 6.47 3.53 -1.39
N CYS A 121 6.18 4.39 -2.36
CA CYS A 121 7.15 4.83 -3.36
C CYS A 121 8.35 5.54 -2.71
N THR A 122 8.11 6.43 -1.75
CA THR A 122 9.20 7.08 -1.00
C THR A 122 9.97 6.11 -0.12
N MET A 123 9.27 5.20 0.57
CA MET A 123 9.90 4.19 1.43
C MET A 123 10.72 3.17 0.63
N SER A 124 10.28 2.78 -0.57
CA SER A 124 11.04 1.87 -1.43
C SER A 124 12.34 2.51 -1.92
N ALA A 125 12.32 3.80 -2.25
CA ALA A 125 13.52 4.55 -2.62
C ALA A 125 14.53 4.63 -1.45
N LEU A 126 14.05 4.94 -0.24
CA LEU A 126 14.89 4.99 0.96
C LEU A 126 15.42 3.59 1.34
N SER A 127 14.60 2.55 1.20
CA SER A 127 14.99 1.17 1.43
C SER A 127 16.12 0.75 0.48
N LEU A 128 15.97 1.07 -0.80
CA LEU A 128 16.99 0.77 -1.80
C LEU A 128 18.32 1.48 -1.49
N MET A 129 18.26 2.77 -1.12
CA MET A 129 19.44 3.53 -0.74
C MET A 129 20.16 2.88 0.46
N LEU A 130 19.43 2.50 1.52
CA LEU A 130 20.01 1.87 2.70
C LEU A 130 20.59 0.48 2.39
N PHE A 131 19.91 -0.31 1.58
CA PHE A 131 20.40 -1.62 1.15
C PHE A 131 21.72 -1.49 0.38
N MET A 132 21.81 -0.55 -0.58
CA MET A 132 23.04 -0.30 -1.35
C MET A 132 24.20 0.15 -0.45
N VAL A 133 23.93 0.99 0.54
CA VAL A 133 24.97 1.53 1.44
C VAL A 133 25.48 0.46 2.41
N LEU A 134 24.59 -0.36 2.99
CA LEU A 134 24.95 -1.33 4.04
C LEU A 134 25.34 -2.70 3.46
N LEU A 135 24.54 -3.23 2.53
CA LEU A 135 24.73 -4.58 1.98
C LEU A 135 25.47 -4.60 0.63
N GLY A 136 25.94 -3.43 0.17
CA GLY A 136 26.60 -3.32 -1.12
C GLY A 136 25.62 -3.24 -2.30
N ASN A 137 26.18 -3.01 -3.48
CA ASN A 137 25.42 -2.87 -4.71
C ASN A 137 25.68 -4.02 -5.68
N PRO A 138 24.85 -5.08 -5.69
CA PRO A 138 24.98 -6.18 -6.64
C PRO A 138 24.24 -5.92 -7.96
N LEU A 139 23.61 -4.74 -8.13
CA LEU A 139 22.76 -4.45 -9.27
C LEU A 139 23.55 -4.02 -10.48
N THR A 140 23.36 -4.68 -11.62
CA THR A 140 23.90 -4.27 -12.92
C THR A 140 23.09 -3.09 -13.47
N HIS A 141 21.76 -3.12 -13.30
CA HIS A 141 20.84 -2.07 -13.80
C HIS A 141 20.11 -1.36 -12.66
N ILE A 142 20.79 -0.44 -11.97
CA ILE A 142 20.27 0.29 -10.80
C ILE A 142 18.96 1.05 -11.11
N LEU A 143 18.90 1.76 -12.24
CA LEU A 143 17.74 2.57 -12.61
C LEU A 143 16.50 1.70 -12.87
N LEU A 144 16.71 0.53 -13.50
CA LEU A 144 15.66 -0.44 -13.74
C LEU A 144 15.13 -1.01 -12.41
N PHE A 145 16.04 -1.40 -11.50
CA PHE A 145 15.63 -1.90 -10.17
C PHE A 145 14.91 -0.83 -9.37
N PHE A 146 15.35 0.43 -9.44
CA PHE A 146 14.67 1.55 -8.79
C PHE A 146 13.21 1.68 -9.27
N GLY A 147 12.99 1.65 -10.58
CA GLY A 147 11.64 1.68 -11.16
C GLY A 147 10.78 0.50 -10.72
N LEU A 148 11.35 -0.72 -10.73
CA LEU A 148 10.69 -1.93 -10.25
C LEU A 148 10.40 -1.89 -8.74
N SER A 149 11.30 -1.33 -7.96
CA SER A 149 11.14 -1.13 -6.52
C SER A 149 9.97 -0.20 -6.19
N CYS A 150 9.87 0.94 -6.88
CA CYS A 150 8.74 1.86 -6.73
C CYS A 150 7.42 1.19 -7.15
N LEU A 151 7.40 0.53 -8.31
CA LEU A 151 6.22 -0.17 -8.81
C LEU A 151 5.79 -1.31 -7.86
N GLY A 152 6.74 -2.11 -7.39
CA GLY A 152 6.46 -3.19 -6.45
C GLY A 152 6.02 -2.69 -5.07
N GLY A 153 6.60 -1.59 -4.57
CA GLY A 153 6.15 -0.92 -3.36
C GLY A 153 4.71 -0.42 -3.47
N MET A 154 4.34 0.18 -4.60
CA MET A 154 2.95 0.57 -4.89
C MET A 154 2.03 -0.64 -4.94
N SER A 155 2.41 -1.70 -5.64
CA SER A 155 1.65 -2.93 -5.78
C SER A 155 1.38 -3.60 -4.42
N LEU A 156 2.40 -3.76 -3.58
CA LEU A 156 2.24 -4.26 -2.20
C LEU A 156 1.31 -3.38 -1.37
N SER A 157 1.42 -2.07 -1.51
CA SER A 157 0.59 -1.11 -0.80
C SER A 157 -0.89 -1.20 -1.20
N LEU A 158 -1.20 -1.45 -2.47
CA LEU A 158 -2.58 -1.65 -2.94
C LEU A 158 -3.23 -2.85 -2.27
N VAL A 159 -2.55 -4.01 -2.28
CA VAL A 159 -3.04 -5.24 -1.66
C VAL A 159 -3.23 -5.06 -0.16
N LEU A 160 -2.20 -4.54 0.54
CA LEU A 160 -2.28 -4.37 1.98
C LEU A 160 -3.31 -3.32 2.42
N SER A 161 -3.47 -2.24 1.65
CA SER A 161 -4.50 -1.22 1.92
C SER A 161 -5.91 -1.77 1.73
N PHE A 162 -6.13 -2.60 0.71
CA PHE A 162 -7.38 -3.31 0.50
C PHE A 162 -7.68 -4.25 1.68
N LEU A 163 -6.70 -5.06 2.09
CA LEU A 163 -6.84 -5.97 3.22
C LEU A 163 -7.07 -5.23 4.54
N ALA A 164 -6.36 -4.12 4.77
CA ALA A 164 -6.54 -3.30 5.96
C ALA A 164 -7.93 -2.65 6.01
N ALA A 165 -8.47 -2.25 4.86
CA ALA A 165 -9.81 -1.69 4.76
C ALA A 165 -10.90 -2.72 5.13
N ILE A 166 -10.74 -3.98 4.71
CA ILE A 166 -11.63 -5.09 5.11
C ILE A 166 -11.46 -5.39 6.61
N ALA A 167 -10.21 -5.51 7.05
CA ALA A 167 -9.89 -5.85 8.44
C ALA A 167 -10.36 -4.78 9.43
N ALA A 168 -10.38 -3.51 9.05
CA ALA A 168 -10.82 -2.41 9.92
C ALA A 168 -12.29 -2.55 10.40
N LYS A 169 -13.11 -3.29 9.66
CA LYS A 169 -14.52 -3.56 10.01
C LYS A 169 -14.71 -4.85 10.81
N ALA A 170 -13.70 -5.69 10.90
CA ALA A 170 -13.78 -6.97 11.55
C ALA A 170 -13.60 -6.88 13.08
N GLN A 171 -14.16 -7.85 13.80
CA GLN A 171 -13.95 -7.95 15.25
C GLN A 171 -12.50 -8.31 15.61
N GLN A 172 -11.81 -9.05 14.73
CA GLN A 172 -10.40 -9.46 14.88
C GLN A 172 -9.60 -9.04 13.65
N PRO A 173 -9.20 -7.75 13.53
CA PRO A 173 -8.55 -7.23 12.33
C PRO A 173 -7.25 -7.95 11.96
N SER A 174 -6.43 -8.29 12.96
CA SER A 174 -5.13 -8.95 12.74
C SER A 174 -5.28 -10.37 12.16
N ALA A 175 -6.26 -11.14 12.66
CA ALA A 175 -6.50 -12.50 12.16
C ALA A 175 -6.99 -12.49 10.71
N ILE A 176 -7.94 -11.60 10.37
CA ILE A 176 -8.46 -11.49 9.00
C ILE A 176 -7.37 -10.99 8.05
N MET A 177 -6.57 -10.03 8.47
CA MET A 177 -5.46 -9.53 7.65
C MET A 177 -4.43 -10.63 7.36
N ALA A 178 -4.16 -11.53 8.30
CA ALA A 178 -3.28 -12.67 8.08
C ALA A 178 -3.92 -13.71 7.15
N ILE A 179 -5.14 -14.16 7.43
CA ILE A 179 -5.82 -15.23 6.68
C ILE A 179 -6.02 -14.85 5.20
N LEU A 180 -6.49 -13.63 4.93
CA LEU A 180 -6.68 -13.15 3.56
C LEU A 180 -5.40 -12.64 2.91
N GLY A 181 -4.44 -12.17 3.71
CA GLY A 181 -3.19 -11.60 3.23
C GLY A 181 -2.23 -12.63 2.66
N PHE A 182 -2.01 -13.75 3.35
CA PHE A 182 -1.06 -14.76 2.90
C PHE A 182 -1.29 -15.26 1.46
N PRO A 183 -2.52 -15.65 1.07
CA PRO A 183 -2.78 -16.10 -0.29
C PRO A 183 -2.55 -15.05 -1.38
N LEU A 184 -2.68 -13.77 -1.05
CA LEU A 184 -2.50 -12.67 -2.00
C LEU A 184 -1.05 -12.17 -2.03
N ILE A 185 -0.39 -12.09 -0.87
CA ILE A 185 0.96 -11.52 -0.74
C ILE A 185 2.03 -12.48 -1.24
N ILE A 186 1.91 -13.80 -0.98
CA ILE A 186 2.95 -14.77 -1.37
C ILE A 186 3.15 -14.81 -2.89
N PRO A 187 2.12 -15.02 -3.73
CA PRO A 187 2.31 -15.04 -5.18
C PRO A 187 2.79 -13.68 -5.71
N GLN A 188 2.35 -12.57 -5.12
CA GLN A 188 2.81 -11.23 -5.47
C GLN A 188 4.31 -11.05 -5.18
N LEU A 189 4.78 -11.45 -4.00
CA LEU A 189 6.21 -11.40 -3.65
C LEU A 189 7.07 -12.26 -4.58
N LEU A 190 6.63 -13.48 -4.88
CA LEU A 190 7.34 -14.37 -5.80
C LEU A 190 7.45 -13.75 -7.20
N LEU A 191 6.38 -13.10 -7.65
CA LEU A 191 6.36 -12.40 -8.92
C LEU A 191 7.32 -11.20 -8.93
N LEU A 192 7.31 -10.39 -7.87
CA LEU A 192 8.22 -9.25 -7.70
C LEU A 192 9.68 -9.67 -7.65
N MET A 193 10.02 -10.71 -6.89
CA MET A 193 11.37 -11.28 -6.83
C MET A 193 11.82 -11.77 -8.21
N LYS A 194 10.92 -12.42 -8.96
CA LYS A 194 11.22 -12.92 -10.31
C LYS A 194 11.46 -11.79 -11.30
N ILE A 195 10.64 -10.75 -11.28
CA ILE A 195 10.82 -9.56 -12.13
C ILE A 195 12.14 -8.86 -11.77
N ALA A 196 12.42 -8.70 -10.49
CA ALA A 196 13.61 -7.99 -10.00
C ALA A 196 14.92 -8.69 -10.35
N ASN A 197 14.94 -10.02 -10.51
CA ASN A 197 16.14 -10.78 -10.90
C ASN A 197 16.76 -10.30 -12.21
N ILE A 198 15.98 -9.65 -13.08
CA ILE A 198 16.46 -9.11 -14.35
C ILE A 198 17.47 -7.97 -14.16
N ALA A 199 17.37 -7.25 -13.03
CA ALA A 199 18.28 -6.14 -12.73
C ALA A 199 19.67 -6.59 -12.25
N PHE A 200 19.85 -7.88 -11.96
CA PHE A 200 21.13 -8.48 -11.51
C PHE A 200 21.94 -9.13 -12.63
N SER A 201 21.41 -9.23 -13.85
CA SER A 201 22.07 -9.89 -14.96
C SER A 201 22.01 -9.04 -16.24
N ASP A 202 23.08 -9.10 -17.05
CA ASP A 202 23.13 -8.44 -18.35
C ASP A 202 22.29 -9.14 -19.44
N ILE A 203 21.73 -10.31 -19.10
CA ILE A 203 20.93 -11.10 -20.04
C ILE A 203 19.49 -10.55 -20.03
N VAL A 204 19.12 -9.91 -21.12
CA VAL A 204 17.73 -9.49 -21.36
C VAL A 204 16.83 -10.75 -21.43
N GLN A 205 16.15 -11.04 -20.35
CA GLN A 205 15.20 -12.15 -20.34
C GLN A 205 13.96 -11.79 -21.17
N ASN A 206 13.76 -12.53 -22.27
CA ASN A 206 12.51 -12.46 -23.03
C ASN A 206 11.35 -12.84 -22.13
N GLY A 207 10.49 -11.88 -21.76
CA GLY A 207 9.34 -12.14 -20.89
C GLY A 207 9.09 -11.10 -19.79
N LEU A 208 9.99 -10.12 -19.62
CA LEU A 208 9.78 -9.03 -18.65
C LEU A 208 8.43 -8.32 -18.85
N PRO A 209 8.02 -7.90 -20.06
CA PRO A 209 6.74 -7.22 -20.22
C PRO A 209 5.54 -8.09 -19.85
N GLN A 210 5.64 -9.42 -20.04
CA GLN A 210 4.59 -10.36 -19.64
C GLN A 210 4.46 -10.44 -18.10
N LEU A 211 5.57 -10.52 -17.39
CA LEU A 211 5.57 -10.56 -15.92
C LEU A 211 5.09 -9.26 -15.31
N VAL A 212 5.54 -8.12 -15.86
CA VAL A 212 5.06 -6.79 -15.44
C VAL A 212 3.57 -6.64 -15.78
N GLY A 213 3.14 -7.09 -16.95
CA GLY A 213 1.73 -7.12 -17.33
C GLY A 213 0.86 -7.94 -16.37
N LEU A 214 1.37 -9.07 -15.89
CA LEU A 214 0.69 -9.90 -14.91
C LEU A 214 0.59 -9.18 -13.55
N LEU A 215 1.64 -8.48 -13.11
CA LEU A 215 1.63 -7.68 -11.88
C LEU A 215 0.60 -6.55 -11.98
N VAL A 216 0.61 -5.79 -13.07
CA VAL A 216 -0.35 -4.70 -13.31
C VAL A 216 -1.79 -5.24 -13.40
N GLY A 217 -1.99 -6.39 -14.04
CA GLY A 217 -3.29 -7.05 -14.09
C GLY A 217 -3.80 -7.44 -12.71
N PHE A 218 -2.90 -7.94 -11.84
CA PHE A 218 -3.21 -8.22 -10.44
C PHE A 218 -3.60 -6.95 -9.66
N ASP A 219 -2.86 -5.85 -9.85
CA ASP A 219 -3.16 -4.56 -9.22
C ASP A 219 -4.51 -4.00 -9.66
N ILE A 220 -4.83 -4.09 -10.95
CA ILE A 220 -6.15 -3.70 -11.48
C ILE A 220 -7.27 -4.54 -10.84
N MET A 221 -7.05 -5.84 -10.69
CA MET A 221 -8.02 -6.73 -10.01
C MET A 221 -8.25 -6.28 -8.56
N ILE A 222 -7.19 -5.96 -7.81
CA ILE A 222 -7.32 -5.47 -6.42
C ILE A 222 -8.07 -4.14 -6.35
N ILE A 223 -7.78 -3.21 -7.27
CA ILE A 223 -8.48 -1.91 -7.34
C ILE A 223 -9.96 -2.14 -7.65
N ALA A 224 -10.29 -3.04 -8.58
CA ALA A 224 -11.66 -3.37 -8.91
C ALA A 224 -12.40 -4.02 -7.71
N LEU A 225 -11.74 -4.94 -6.98
CA LEU A 225 -12.28 -5.51 -5.76
C LEU A 225 -12.52 -4.44 -4.69
N ALA A 226 -11.58 -3.52 -4.49
CA ALA A 226 -11.74 -2.42 -3.56
C ALA A 226 -12.94 -1.53 -3.94
N TYR A 227 -13.11 -1.22 -5.22
CA TYR A 227 -14.23 -0.43 -5.72
C TYR A 227 -15.59 -1.10 -5.49
N ILE A 228 -15.68 -2.43 -5.71
CA ILE A 228 -16.93 -3.19 -5.58
C ILE A 228 -17.26 -3.49 -4.13
N LEU A 229 -16.27 -3.99 -3.34
CA LEU A 229 -16.53 -4.46 -1.98
C LEU A 229 -16.69 -3.33 -0.96
N PHE A 230 -15.93 -2.25 -1.09
CA PHE A 230 -15.88 -1.23 -0.06
C PHE A 230 -17.23 -0.52 0.20
N PRO A 231 -18.07 -0.21 -0.80
CA PRO A 231 -19.41 0.33 -0.56
C PRO A 231 -20.33 -0.58 0.26
N PHE A 232 -20.16 -1.91 0.14
CA PHE A 232 -20.93 -2.88 0.96
C PHE A 232 -20.44 -2.88 2.41
N LEU A 233 -19.11 -2.87 2.61
CA LEU A 233 -18.51 -2.78 3.93
C LEU A 233 -18.84 -1.46 4.66
N TRP A 234 -19.17 -0.40 3.92
CA TRP A 234 -19.47 0.93 4.49
C TRP A 234 -20.87 1.00 5.10
N LYS A 235 -21.80 0.15 4.68
CA LYS A 235 -23.21 0.17 5.13
C LYS A 235 -23.46 -0.56 6.46
N ASP A 236 -22.58 -1.49 6.83
CA ASP A 236 -22.60 -2.25 8.07
C ASP A 236 -21.70 -1.57 9.14
#